data_ee762dfefaae7e69c7485d2b86d4d149
#
_entry.id   ee762dfefaae7e69c7485d2b86d4d149
#
_cell.length_a   1.000
_cell.length_b   1.000
_cell.length_c   1.000
_cell.angle_alpha   90.00
_cell.angle_beta   90.00
_cell.angle_gamma   90.00
#
_symmetry.space_group_name_H-M   'P 1'
#
loop_
_entity.id
_entity.type
_entity.pdbx_description
1 polymer ?
#
loop_
_entity_poly.entity_id
_entity_poly.type
_entity_poly.pdbx_seq_one_letter_code
_entity_poly.pdbx_strand_id
1 'polypeptide(L)'
;IHSKKIMNGYTVENIAIESFPGFYITGNLYRPLEEQKKYAAILSPHGHLKDKRFTDYVQLRSAFLANKGAIVFAYDMVGYGESTQVRHKMPISMLLQTWNSKRVLDYLLSLPEVDQNRIGMTGGSGGGTQTFVLTAIDQRIKVSIPVVQVSAHFFGGCVCESGMPVHKAENFQTNNVEFAALAAPRPQLIISDGDDWTRNTPNVEYPYLQKVYASFGVSNQLENVHLANEKHNYGYSKRKAAYAFFIKHLKLDSSKALNVIDTDENFIQILSPERLRVFNKKTPRPINALNNELEVMQFLKFPTHKSPYNYYKN
;
A
#
# COMPACT_ATOMS: atom_id res chain seq x y z
N ILE A 1 -12.47 15.14 -6.68
CA ILE A 1 -11.66 15.87 -5.69
C ILE A 1 -12.60 16.70 -4.82
N HIS A 2 -12.59 16.47 -3.50
CA HIS A 2 -13.47 17.15 -2.55
C HIS A 2 -12.82 18.41 -1.93
N SER A 3 -11.51 18.44 -1.81
CA SER A 3 -10.75 19.61 -1.34
C SER A 3 -9.29 19.50 -1.74
N LYS A 4 -8.62 20.64 -1.84
CA LYS A 4 -7.17 20.74 -2.08
C LYS A 4 -6.54 21.69 -1.08
N LYS A 5 -5.38 21.33 -0.55
CA LYS A 5 -4.59 22.13 0.38
C LYS A 5 -3.18 22.28 -0.16
N ILE A 6 -2.67 23.52 -0.14
CA ILE A 6 -1.30 23.82 -0.55
C ILE A 6 -0.42 23.75 0.69
N MET A 7 0.65 22.99 0.60
CA MET A 7 1.63 22.74 1.66
C MET A 7 3.02 23.19 1.19
N ASN A 8 4.04 23.03 2.02
CA ASN A 8 5.41 23.37 1.65
C ASN A 8 5.99 22.36 0.64
N GLY A 9 5.98 22.72 -0.65
CA GLY A 9 6.51 21.91 -1.75
C GLY A 9 5.58 20.82 -2.29
N TYR A 10 4.35 20.67 -1.74
CA TYR A 10 3.37 19.69 -2.20
C TYR A 10 1.93 20.16 -1.95
N THR A 11 0.97 19.43 -2.49
CA THR A 11 -0.46 19.61 -2.18
C THR A 11 -1.06 18.34 -1.61
N VAL A 12 -2.16 18.47 -0.85
CA VAL A 12 -2.96 17.36 -0.35
C VAL A 12 -4.40 17.50 -0.84
N GLU A 13 -4.87 16.53 -1.59
CA GLU A 13 -6.22 16.48 -2.13
C GLU A 13 -7.03 15.35 -1.48
N ASN A 14 -8.24 15.64 -1.01
CA ASN A 14 -9.13 14.62 -0.47
C ASN A 14 -9.94 14.03 -1.63
N ILE A 15 -9.85 12.72 -1.83
CA ILE A 15 -10.40 12.04 -3.01
C ILE A 15 -11.22 10.82 -2.60
N ALA A 16 -12.42 10.69 -3.23
CA ALA A 16 -13.15 9.43 -3.29
C ALA A 16 -13.04 8.86 -4.71
N ILE A 17 -12.78 7.56 -4.80
CA ILE A 17 -12.80 6.79 -6.05
C ILE A 17 -13.95 5.79 -5.94
N GLU A 18 -14.85 5.76 -6.91
CA GLU A 18 -15.84 4.70 -6.99
C GLU A 18 -15.16 3.42 -7.49
N SER A 19 -15.05 2.45 -6.58
CA SER A 19 -14.37 1.17 -6.82
C SER A 19 -15.20 0.28 -7.75
N PHE A 20 -16.47 0.19 -7.45
CA PHE A 20 -17.56 -0.33 -8.27
C PHE A 20 -18.84 0.42 -7.87
N PRO A 21 -19.94 0.37 -8.65
CA PRO A 21 -21.13 1.16 -8.39
C PRO A 21 -21.58 1.17 -6.93
N GLY A 22 -21.57 2.35 -6.32
CA GLY A 22 -21.95 2.57 -4.93
C GLY A 22 -20.91 2.20 -3.86
N PHE A 23 -19.73 1.69 -4.22
CA PHE A 23 -18.67 1.37 -3.25
C PHE A 23 -17.46 2.28 -3.45
N TYR A 24 -17.03 2.98 -2.40
CA TYR A 24 -16.07 4.07 -2.48
C TYR A 24 -14.77 3.79 -1.72
N ILE A 25 -13.65 4.06 -2.37
CA ILE A 25 -12.32 4.15 -1.77
C ILE A 25 -12.08 5.61 -1.39
N THR A 26 -11.70 5.85 -0.16
CA THR A 26 -11.36 7.19 0.34
C THR A 26 -9.86 7.31 0.57
N GLY A 27 -9.31 8.48 0.28
CA GLY A 27 -7.88 8.69 0.40
C GLY A 27 -7.44 10.13 0.27
N ASN A 28 -6.13 10.33 0.44
CA ASN A 28 -5.46 11.61 0.27
C ASN A 28 -4.39 11.47 -0.80
N LEU A 29 -4.51 12.29 -1.85
CA LEU A 29 -3.55 12.37 -2.93
C LEU A 29 -2.58 13.52 -2.66
N TYR A 30 -1.32 13.18 -2.54
CA TYR A 30 -0.21 14.11 -2.37
C TYR A 30 0.42 14.34 -3.74
N ARG A 31 0.53 15.61 -4.16
CA ARG A 31 1.13 15.97 -5.45
C ARG A 31 2.29 16.93 -5.26
N PRO A 32 3.37 16.80 -6.05
CA PRO A 32 4.39 17.85 -6.13
C PRO A 32 3.76 19.20 -6.49
N LEU A 33 4.30 20.28 -5.90
CA LEU A 33 4.03 21.65 -6.40
C LEU A 33 4.93 22.01 -7.58
N GLU A 34 6.11 21.43 -7.64
CA GLU A 34 7.03 21.65 -8.74
C GLU A 34 6.52 20.96 -10.00
N GLU A 35 6.40 21.73 -11.09
CA GLU A 35 5.93 21.22 -12.35
C GLU A 35 6.98 20.35 -13.04
N GLN A 36 6.57 19.19 -13.47
CA GLN A 36 7.33 18.24 -14.26
C GLN A 36 6.49 17.77 -15.45
N LYS A 37 7.16 17.37 -16.53
CA LYS A 37 6.47 16.83 -17.71
C LYS A 37 5.69 15.55 -17.37
N LYS A 38 6.26 14.69 -16.52
CA LYS A 38 5.67 13.46 -16.03
C LYS A 38 6.17 13.14 -14.63
N TYR A 39 5.27 12.62 -13.79
CA TYR A 39 5.55 12.22 -12.41
C TYR A 39 5.55 10.71 -12.26
N ALA A 40 6.39 10.20 -11.36
CA ALA A 40 6.18 8.86 -10.81
C ALA A 40 4.89 8.83 -9.99
N ALA A 41 4.29 7.66 -9.82
CA ALA A 41 3.16 7.52 -8.91
C ALA A 41 3.37 6.38 -7.91
N ILE A 42 2.91 6.54 -6.67
CA ILE A 42 3.10 5.60 -5.58
C ILE A 42 1.78 5.33 -4.88
N LEU A 43 1.41 4.04 -4.79
CA LEU A 43 0.33 3.56 -3.97
C LEU A 43 0.84 3.38 -2.53
N SER A 44 0.12 3.93 -1.55
CA SER A 44 0.54 3.96 -0.15
C SER A 44 -0.58 3.47 0.80
N PRO A 45 -0.96 2.17 0.76
CA PRO A 45 -1.87 1.60 1.73
C PRO A 45 -1.27 1.63 3.15
N HIS A 46 -2.14 1.78 4.16
CA HIS A 46 -1.74 1.71 5.56
C HIS A 46 -1.94 0.30 6.13
N GLY A 47 -1.36 0.02 7.31
CA GLY A 47 -1.60 -1.20 8.07
C GLY A 47 -2.73 -1.04 9.10
N HIS A 48 -2.81 -1.99 10.08
CA HIS A 48 -3.80 -1.97 11.16
C HIS A 48 -3.46 -0.93 12.24
N LEU A 49 -3.53 0.34 11.88
CA LEU A 49 -3.17 1.46 12.74
C LEU A 49 -4.39 2.03 13.46
N LYS A 50 -4.22 2.54 14.67
CA LYS A 50 -5.27 3.21 15.43
C LYS A 50 -5.87 4.37 14.62
N ASP A 51 -5.02 5.24 14.08
CA ASP A 51 -5.42 6.45 13.36
C ASP A 51 -5.44 6.28 11.84
N LYS A 52 -5.25 5.04 11.35
CA LYS A 52 -5.39 4.66 9.93
C LYS A 52 -4.47 5.48 9.02
N ARG A 53 -4.97 5.98 7.87
CA ARG A 53 -4.21 6.84 6.97
C ARG A 53 -3.90 8.22 7.56
N PHE A 54 -4.58 8.62 8.65
CA PHE A 54 -4.35 9.90 9.33
C PHE A 54 -3.09 9.90 10.20
N THR A 55 -2.51 8.74 10.46
CA THR A 55 -1.30 8.56 11.26
C THR A 55 -0.14 9.40 10.69
N ASP A 56 0.63 10.04 11.56
CA ASP A 56 1.72 10.94 11.19
C ASP A 56 2.67 10.32 10.18
N TYR A 57 3.15 9.12 10.41
CA TYR A 57 4.12 8.51 9.50
C TYR A 57 3.55 8.10 8.12
N VAL A 58 2.23 7.97 7.97
CA VAL A 58 1.60 7.84 6.65
C VAL A 58 1.64 9.18 5.92
N GLN A 59 1.35 10.27 6.64
CA GLN A 59 1.43 11.62 6.10
C GLN A 59 2.87 12.01 5.78
N LEU A 60 3.82 11.77 6.70
CA LEU A 60 5.26 12.03 6.50
C LEU A 60 5.77 11.34 5.24
N ARG A 61 5.53 10.03 5.12
CA ARG A 61 5.94 9.25 3.93
C ARG A 61 5.37 9.82 2.64
N SER A 62 4.08 10.08 2.64
CA SER A 62 3.39 10.55 1.43
C SER A 62 3.83 11.96 1.02
N ALA A 63 3.96 12.87 1.98
CA ALA A 63 4.39 14.23 1.75
C ALA A 63 5.86 14.32 1.31
N PHE A 64 6.75 13.54 1.94
CA PHE A 64 8.15 13.48 1.56
C PHE A 64 8.33 13.03 0.12
N LEU A 65 7.71 11.91 -0.26
CA LEU A 65 7.79 11.38 -1.62
C LEU A 65 7.16 12.33 -2.65
N ALA A 66 6.09 13.05 -2.26
CA ALA A 66 5.51 14.08 -3.12
C ALA A 66 6.49 15.26 -3.32
N ASN A 67 7.14 15.73 -2.27
CA ASN A 67 8.17 16.76 -2.39
C ASN A 67 9.34 16.33 -3.29
N LYS A 68 9.65 15.03 -3.35
CA LYS A 68 10.68 14.46 -4.23
C LYS A 68 10.19 14.13 -5.65
N GLY A 69 8.98 14.55 -6.03
CA GLY A 69 8.49 14.45 -7.40
C GLY A 69 7.63 13.22 -7.72
N ALA A 70 7.03 12.58 -6.71
CA ALA A 70 6.05 11.53 -6.93
C ALA A 70 4.61 11.99 -6.62
N ILE A 71 3.63 11.52 -7.37
CA ILE A 71 2.22 11.57 -6.96
C ILE A 71 1.96 10.38 -6.05
N VAL A 72 1.54 10.61 -4.79
CA VAL A 72 1.36 9.56 -3.80
C VAL A 72 -0.09 9.49 -3.36
N PHE A 73 -0.71 8.32 -3.42
CA PHE A 73 -2.06 8.12 -2.93
C PHE A 73 -2.09 7.24 -1.70
N ALA A 74 -2.35 7.85 -0.54
CA ALA A 74 -2.62 7.17 0.71
C ALA A 74 -4.13 6.93 0.85
N TYR A 75 -4.55 5.67 0.94
CA TYR A 75 -5.97 5.30 0.93
C TYR A 75 -6.35 4.34 2.06
N ASP A 76 -7.63 4.37 2.42
CA ASP A 76 -8.15 3.57 3.51
C ASP A 76 -8.21 2.07 3.17
N MET A 77 -7.81 1.24 4.13
CA MET A 77 -8.16 -0.19 4.14
C MET A 77 -9.67 -0.35 4.26
N VAL A 78 -10.20 -1.42 3.68
CA VAL A 78 -11.60 -1.81 3.81
C VAL A 78 -11.98 -1.93 5.30
N GLY A 79 -13.06 -1.26 5.69
CA GLY A 79 -13.55 -1.22 7.07
C GLY A 79 -12.76 -0.29 8.02
N TYR A 80 -11.79 0.49 7.51
CA TYR A 80 -11.02 1.48 8.27
C TYR A 80 -11.21 2.89 7.70
N GLY A 81 -10.85 3.88 8.51
CA GLY A 81 -10.94 5.29 8.12
C GLY A 81 -12.36 5.70 7.75
N GLU A 82 -12.56 6.07 6.50
CA GLU A 82 -13.89 6.39 5.96
C GLU A 82 -14.46 5.27 5.05
N SER A 83 -13.70 4.17 4.85
CA SER A 83 -14.16 2.98 4.13
C SER A 83 -15.06 2.10 5.03
N THR A 84 -16.17 2.67 5.51
CA THR A 84 -17.05 2.08 6.52
C THR A 84 -18.29 1.39 5.96
N GLN A 85 -18.32 1.14 4.66
CA GLN A 85 -19.44 0.47 3.98
C GLN A 85 -19.54 -1.02 4.33
N VAL A 86 -18.41 -1.61 4.73
CA VAL A 86 -18.32 -2.98 5.23
C VAL A 86 -17.39 -3.03 6.45
N ARG A 87 -17.51 -4.08 7.26
CA ARG A 87 -16.58 -4.31 8.37
C ARG A 87 -15.24 -4.83 7.85
N HIS A 88 -14.16 -4.47 8.54
CA HIS A 88 -12.82 -4.91 8.19
C HIS A 88 -12.65 -6.45 8.15
N LYS A 89 -13.31 -7.15 9.08
CA LYS A 89 -13.25 -8.62 9.19
C LYS A 89 -14.30 -9.34 8.33
N MET A 90 -14.88 -8.66 7.36
CA MET A 90 -15.73 -9.31 6.37
C MET A 90 -14.94 -10.42 5.64
N PRO A 91 -15.53 -11.61 5.39
CA PRO A 91 -14.79 -12.74 4.83
C PRO A 91 -14.07 -12.47 3.52
N ILE A 92 -14.60 -11.57 2.68
CA ILE A 92 -13.98 -11.18 1.40
C ILE A 92 -13.11 -9.92 1.49
N SER A 93 -12.71 -9.50 2.69
CA SER A 93 -11.94 -8.24 2.87
C SER A 93 -10.63 -8.23 2.09
N MET A 94 -9.91 -9.36 2.01
CA MET A 94 -8.68 -9.44 1.22
C MET A 94 -8.96 -9.21 -0.28
N LEU A 95 -10.02 -9.81 -0.80
CA LEU A 95 -10.45 -9.62 -2.19
C LEU A 95 -10.82 -8.15 -2.45
N LEU A 96 -11.65 -7.56 -1.58
CA LEU A 96 -12.07 -6.17 -1.72
C LEU A 96 -10.89 -5.19 -1.63
N GLN A 97 -9.94 -5.42 -0.72
CA GLN A 97 -8.75 -4.58 -0.59
C GLN A 97 -7.85 -4.67 -1.83
N THR A 98 -7.65 -5.88 -2.33
CA THR A 98 -6.84 -6.09 -3.54
C THR A 98 -7.51 -5.46 -4.75
N TRP A 99 -8.83 -5.60 -4.89
CA TRP A 99 -9.60 -4.92 -5.92
C TRP A 99 -9.50 -3.39 -5.78
N ASN A 100 -9.68 -2.86 -4.57
CA ASN A 100 -9.53 -1.42 -4.31
C ASN A 100 -8.13 -0.92 -4.67
N SER A 101 -7.08 -1.65 -4.30
CA SER A 101 -5.70 -1.31 -4.66
C SER A 101 -5.51 -1.28 -6.18
N LYS A 102 -6.12 -2.23 -6.92
CA LYS A 102 -6.13 -2.21 -8.38
C LYS A 102 -6.86 -0.99 -8.93
N ARG A 103 -8.01 -0.61 -8.36
CA ARG A 103 -8.76 0.59 -8.77
C ARG A 103 -8.01 1.88 -8.48
N VAL A 104 -7.25 1.93 -7.38
CA VAL A 104 -6.32 3.05 -7.09
C VAL A 104 -5.22 3.13 -8.15
N LEU A 105 -4.65 2.00 -8.55
CA LEU A 105 -3.68 1.95 -9.64
C LEU A 105 -4.28 2.44 -10.96
N ASP A 106 -5.49 1.99 -11.31
CA ASP A 106 -6.19 2.42 -12.52
C ASP A 106 -6.44 3.95 -12.50
N TYR A 107 -6.84 4.49 -11.34
CA TYR A 107 -7.02 5.93 -11.16
C TYR A 107 -5.71 6.70 -11.35
N LEU A 108 -4.62 6.27 -10.72
CA LEU A 108 -3.32 6.93 -10.88
C LEU A 108 -2.86 6.93 -12.33
N LEU A 109 -3.04 5.81 -13.03
CA LEU A 109 -2.68 5.67 -14.44
C LEU A 109 -3.60 6.46 -15.39
N SER A 110 -4.79 6.84 -14.95
CA SER A 110 -5.70 7.71 -15.72
C SER A 110 -5.30 9.19 -15.67
N LEU A 111 -4.41 9.56 -14.75
CA LEU A 111 -3.91 10.93 -14.64
C LEU A 111 -2.91 11.20 -15.78
N PRO A 112 -3.16 12.20 -16.64
CA PRO A 112 -2.33 12.43 -17.83
C PRO A 112 -0.88 12.79 -17.51
N GLU A 113 -0.61 13.31 -16.31
CA GLU A 113 0.72 13.66 -15.82
C GLU A 113 1.51 12.48 -15.24
N VAL A 114 0.91 11.30 -15.07
CA VAL A 114 1.61 10.13 -14.52
C VAL A 114 2.42 9.41 -15.60
N ASP A 115 3.65 9.04 -15.26
CA ASP A 115 4.49 8.15 -16.06
C ASP A 115 4.17 6.69 -15.71
N GLN A 116 3.55 5.98 -16.64
CA GLN A 116 3.14 4.58 -16.47
C GLN A 116 4.31 3.61 -16.25
N ASN A 117 5.55 4.03 -16.55
CA ASN A 117 6.75 3.23 -16.32
C ASN A 117 7.40 3.49 -14.95
N ARG A 118 6.87 4.43 -14.17
CA ARG A 118 7.41 4.81 -12.86
C ARG A 118 6.33 4.69 -11.75
N ILE A 119 5.80 3.49 -11.58
CA ILE A 119 4.76 3.17 -10.58
C ILE A 119 5.38 2.37 -9.44
N GLY A 120 5.25 2.87 -8.23
CA GLY A 120 5.69 2.19 -7.01
C GLY A 120 4.54 1.85 -6.07
N MET A 121 4.79 0.92 -5.15
CA MET A 121 3.87 0.60 -4.08
C MET A 121 4.61 0.31 -2.77
N THR A 122 4.11 0.83 -1.66
CA THR A 122 4.67 0.57 -0.33
C THR A 122 3.61 0.68 0.76
N GLY A 123 3.68 -0.22 1.73
CA GLY A 123 2.88 -0.19 2.93
C GLY A 123 3.47 -1.06 4.02
N GLY A 124 3.14 -0.78 5.27
CA GLY A 124 3.57 -1.58 6.43
C GLY A 124 2.47 -2.52 6.89
N SER A 125 2.85 -3.71 7.43
CA SER A 125 1.90 -4.67 7.97
C SER A 125 0.82 -5.04 6.94
N GLY A 126 -0.46 -4.88 7.21
CA GLY A 126 -1.53 -5.10 6.22
C GLY A 126 -1.36 -4.32 4.92
N GLY A 127 -0.75 -3.12 4.96
CA GLY A 127 -0.33 -2.40 3.78
C GLY A 127 0.82 -3.08 3.02
N GLY A 128 1.68 -3.80 3.74
CA GLY A 128 2.73 -4.67 3.18
C GLY A 128 2.13 -5.85 2.43
N THR A 129 1.09 -6.47 3.00
CA THR A 129 0.30 -7.51 2.31
C THR A 129 -0.25 -6.98 0.99
N GLN A 130 -0.91 -5.84 0.99
CA GLN A 130 -1.43 -5.23 -0.23
C GLN A 130 -0.31 -4.92 -1.24
N THR A 131 0.87 -4.53 -0.75
CA THR A 131 2.03 -4.23 -1.60
C THR A 131 2.50 -5.46 -2.35
N PHE A 132 2.81 -6.57 -1.68
CA PHE A 132 3.29 -7.75 -2.41
C PHE A 132 2.19 -8.47 -3.19
N VAL A 133 0.94 -8.49 -2.70
CA VAL A 133 -0.18 -9.11 -3.42
C VAL A 133 -0.48 -8.38 -4.72
N LEU A 134 -0.63 -7.04 -4.69
CA LEU A 134 -0.88 -6.30 -5.94
C LEU A 134 0.31 -6.38 -6.89
N THR A 135 1.54 -6.31 -6.36
CA THR A 135 2.75 -6.47 -7.19
C THR A 135 2.79 -7.84 -7.88
N ALA A 136 2.37 -8.90 -7.19
CA ALA A 136 2.33 -10.25 -7.75
C ALA A 136 1.36 -10.39 -8.93
N ILE A 137 0.20 -9.74 -8.87
CA ILE A 137 -0.87 -9.91 -9.86
C ILE A 137 -0.95 -8.80 -10.92
N ASP A 138 -0.20 -7.70 -10.74
CA ASP A 138 -0.25 -6.56 -11.66
C ASP A 138 1.16 -6.03 -12.01
N GLN A 139 1.57 -6.29 -13.25
CA GLN A 139 2.90 -5.93 -13.76
C GLN A 139 3.10 -4.41 -13.96
N ARG A 140 2.04 -3.60 -13.82
CA ARG A 140 2.14 -2.15 -13.91
C ARG A 140 2.82 -1.56 -12.67
N ILE A 141 2.83 -2.27 -11.52
CA ILE A 141 3.69 -1.93 -10.39
C ILE A 141 5.14 -2.23 -10.79
N LYS A 142 6.01 -1.20 -10.83
CA LYS A 142 7.39 -1.30 -11.27
C LYS A 142 8.38 -1.41 -10.12
N VAL A 143 8.03 -0.88 -8.94
CA VAL A 143 8.88 -0.91 -7.74
C VAL A 143 8.03 -1.32 -6.54
N SER A 144 8.46 -2.32 -5.78
CA SER A 144 7.73 -2.90 -4.64
C SER A 144 8.53 -2.76 -3.35
N ILE A 145 7.92 -2.20 -2.30
CA ILE A 145 8.54 -2.09 -0.97
C ILE A 145 7.55 -2.56 0.11
N PRO A 146 7.37 -3.86 0.31
CA PRO A 146 6.62 -4.37 1.45
C PRO A 146 7.44 -4.21 2.75
N VAL A 147 6.82 -3.64 3.78
CA VAL A 147 7.47 -3.30 5.05
C VAL A 147 6.86 -4.11 6.18
N VAL A 148 7.69 -4.80 6.95
CA VAL A 148 7.38 -5.61 8.14
C VAL A 148 6.18 -6.57 7.94
N GLN A 149 6.19 -7.31 6.81
CA GLN A 149 5.09 -8.22 6.50
C GLN A 149 5.49 -9.50 5.75
N VAL A 150 6.60 -9.49 5.00
CA VAL A 150 7.02 -10.68 4.26
C VAL A 150 7.57 -11.73 5.23
N SER A 151 6.88 -12.86 5.35
CA SER A 151 7.27 -13.96 6.24
C SER A 151 6.84 -15.30 5.64
N ALA A 152 7.66 -16.34 5.82
CA ALA A 152 7.36 -17.70 5.40
C ALA A 152 6.40 -18.43 6.35
N HIS A 153 6.26 -17.96 7.59
CA HIS A 153 5.55 -18.64 8.66
C HIS A 153 4.39 -17.84 9.29
N PHE A 154 4.25 -16.57 8.95
CA PHE A 154 3.14 -15.71 9.39
C PHE A 154 2.49 -15.08 8.17
N PHE A 155 1.22 -15.34 7.97
CA PHE A 155 0.49 -14.90 6.77
C PHE A 155 -0.32 -13.63 6.98
N GLY A 156 -0.61 -13.28 8.23
CA GLY A 156 -1.34 -12.09 8.63
C GLY A 156 -2.21 -12.31 9.85
N GLY A 157 -2.55 -11.22 10.53
CA GLY A 157 -3.33 -11.21 11.77
C GLY A 157 -4.85 -11.25 11.58
N CYS A 158 -5.35 -11.11 10.34
CA CYS A 158 -6.78 -11.14 10.05
C CYS A 158 -7.08 -11.56 8.60
N VAL A 159 -8.36 -11.79 8.31
CA VAL A 159 -8.84 -12.23 6.99
C VAL A 159 -8.54 -11.26 5.84
N CYS A 160 -8.16 -10.04 6.14
CA CYS A 160 -7.74 -9.06 5.14
C CYS A 160 -6.31 -9.28 4.62
N GLU A 161 -5.52 -10.10 5.29
CA GLU A 161 -4.12 -10.37 4.99
C GLU A 161 -3.86 -11.84 4.68
N SER A 162 -4.65 -12.73 5.29
CA SER A 162 -4.47 -14.16 5.18
C SER A 162 -5.79 -14.85 4.95
N GLY A 163 -5.74 -16.05 4.50
CA GLY A 163 -6.94 -16.85 4.40
C GLY A 163 -6.91 -17.83 3.26
N MET A 164 -7.84 -18.74 3.35
CA MET A 164 -8.15 -19.70 2.30
C MET A 164 -9.14 -19.08 1.31
N PRO A 165 -9.03 -19.36 0.03
CA PRO A 165 -8.06 -20.27 -0.57
C PRO A 165 -6.73 -19.61 -1.00
N VAL A 166 -6.42 -18.38 -0.57
CA VAL A 166 -5.25 -17.63 -1.07
C VAL A 166 -3.94 -18.29 -0.64
N HIS A 167 -3.78 -18.61 0.65
CA HIS A 167 -2.57 -19.24 1.17
C HIS A 167 -2.65 -20.78 1.18
N LYS A 168 -3.84 -21.32 1.25
CA LYS A 168 -4.04 -22.76 1.27
C LYS A 168 -5.38 -23.12 0.67
N ALA A 169 -5.41 -24.14 -0.18
CA ALA A 169 -6.60 -24.84 -0.66
C ALA A 169 -6.32 -26.34 -0.68
N GLU A 170 -7.30 -27.13 -1.15
CA GLU A 170 -7.20 -28.59 -1.17
C GLU A 170 -5.89 -29.10 -1.80
N ASN A 171 -5.48 -28.46 -2.90
CA ASN A 171 -4.38 -28.94 -3.75
C ASN A 171 -3.13 -28.07 -3.69
N PHE A 172 -3.08 -27.03 -2.86
CA PHE A 172 -1.90 -26.20 -2.74
C PHE A 172 -1.78 -25.52 -1.38
N GLN A 173 -0.55 -25.15 -1.04
CA GLN A 173 -0.21 -24.28 0.06
C GLN A 173 0.92 -23.36 -0.38
N THR A 174 0.82 -22.08 -0.02
CA THR A 174 1.81 -21.02 -0.30
C THR A 174 2.02 -20.13 0.92
N ASN A 175 2.90 -19.16 0.80
CA ASN A 175 3.23 -18.20 1.86
C ASN A 175 3.54 -16.81 1.27
N ASN A 176 3.70 -15.81 2.13
CA ASN A 176 3.91 -14.43 1.69
C ASN A 176 5.23 -14.22 0.94
N VAL A 177 6.24 -15.08 1.15
CA VAL A 177 7.53 -14.98 0.44
C VAL A 177 7.37 -15.36 -1.02
N GLU A 178 6.57 -16.38 -1.31
CA GLU A 178 6.28 -16.80 -2.68
C GLU A 178 5.48 -15.73 -3.43
N PHE A 179 4.54 -15.04 -2.77
CA PHE A 179 3.90 -13.86 -3.37
C PHE A 179 4.89 -12.73 -3.64
N ALA A 180 5.77 -12.44 -2.67
CA ALA A 180 6.81 -11.42 -2.86
C ALA A 180 7.78 -11.79 -4.00
N ALA A 181 8.07 -13.08 -4.19
CA ALA A 181 8.93 -13.56 -5.28
C ALA A 181 8.37 -13.25 -6.68
N LEU A 182 7.05 -13.12 -6.83
CA LEU A 182 6.41 -12.76 -8.09
C LEU A 182 6.67 -11.30 -8.52
N ALA A 183 7.33 -10.50 -7.69
CA ALA A 183 7.84 -9.19 -8.10
C ALA A 183 8.99 -9.31 -9.10
N ALA A 184 9.79 -10.37 -9.04
CA ALA A 184 10.92 -10.56 -9.95
C ALA A 184 10.48 -10.52 -11.44
N PRO A 185 11.25 -9.91 -12.32
CA PRO A 185 12.59 -9.30 -12.14
C PRO A 185 12.58 -7.81 -11.74
N ARG A 186 11.44 -7.27 -11.32
CA ARG A 186 11.26 -5.84 -10.98
C ARG A 186 11.96 -5.48 -9.66
N PRO A 187 12.45 -4.23 -9.49
CA PRO A 187 13.05 -3.78 -8.24
C PRO A 187 12.17 -4.01 -7.02
N GLN A 188 12.74 -4.65 -5.99
CA GLN A 188 12.06 -4.91 -4.73
C GLN A 188 12.97 -4.68 -3.53
N LEU A 189 12.48 -3.95 -2.52
CA LEU A 189 13.12 -3.80 -1.23
C LEU A 189 12.26 -4.48 -0.17
N ILE A 190 12.81 -5.45 0.54
CA ILE A 190 12.19 -6.05 1.72
C ILE A 190 12.69 -5.30 2.95
N ILE A 191 11.78 -4.67 3.70
CA ILE A 191 12.11 -4.04 4.98
C ILE A 191 11.54 -4.90 6.11
N SER A 192 12.41 -5.29 7.05
CA SER A 192 12.10 -6.19 8.17
C SER A 192 12.65 -5.66 9.48
N ASP A 193 12.19 -6.18 10.61
CA ASP A 193 12.73 -5.85 11.93
C ASP A 193 12.86 -7.08 12.84
N GLY A 194 13.45 -6.87 14.01
CA GLY A 194 13.77 -7.97 14.93
C GLY A 194 12.67 -8.28 15.94
N ASP A 195 11.64 -7.43 16.07
CA ASP A 195 10.62 -7.55 17.12
C ASP A 195 9.26 -8.05 16.60
N ASP A 196 9.23 -8.61 15.38
CA ASP A 196 8.02 -9.20 14.82
C ASP A 196 8.29 -10.51 14.03
N TRP A 197 7.29 -10.96 13.29
CA TRP A 197 7.37 -12.17 12.45
C TRP A 197 8.34 -12.03 11.26
N THR A 198 8.89 -10.85 11.01
CA THR A 198 9.90 -10.63 9.95
C THR A 198 11.34 -10.73 10.46
N ARG A 199 11.56 -11.08 11.74
CA ARG A 199 12.89 -11.23 12.33
C ARG A 199 13.78 -12.26 11.63
N ASN A 200 13.19 -13.23 10.97
CA ASN A 200 13.92 -14.28 10.26
C ASN A 200 14.32 -13.88 8.82
N THR A 201 13.85 -12.72 8.33
CA THR A 201 14.06 -12.29 6.94
C THR A 201 15.51 -12.41 6.45
N PRO A 202 16.54 -12.00 7.19
CA PRO A 202 17.93 -12.11 6.72
C PRO A 202 18.39 -13.54 6.44
N ASN A 203 17.85 -14.51 7.18
CA ASN A 203 18.34 -15.88 7.16
C ASN A 203 17.39 -16.87 6.45
N VAL A 204 16.14 -16.49 6.22
CA VAL A 204 15.11 -17.38 5.66
C VAL A 204 14.51 -16.76 4.38
N GLU A 205 13.80 -15.67 4.51
CA GLU A 205 13.00 -15.11 3.41
C GLU A 205 13.88 -14.48 2.34
N TYR A 206 14.86 -13.68 2.73
CA TYR A 206 15.73 -12.98 1.80
C TYR A 206 16.61 -13.93 0.98
N PRO A 207 17.28 -14.96 1.54
CA PRO A 207 18.01 -15.95 0.76
C PRO A 207 17.16 -16.69 -0.27
N TYR A 208 15.89 -16.97 0.04
CA TYR A 208 14.96 -17.56 -0.92
C TYR A 208 14.70 -16.60 -2.09
N LEU A 209 14.39 -15.35 -1.79
CA LEU A 209 14.15 -14.31 -2.81
C LEU A 209 15.40 -14.07 -3.66
N GLN A 210 16.60 -14.08 -3.05
CA GLN A 210 17.87 -13.94 -3.78
C GLN A 210 18.04 -15.03 -4.84
N LYS A 211 17.72 -16.29 -4.53
CA LYS A 211 17.76 -17.39 -5.49
C LYS A 211 16.81 -17.16 -6.67
N VAL A 212 15.59 -16.67 -6.38
CA VAL A 212 14.61 -16.35 -7.43
C VAL A 212 15.15 -15.22 -8.33
N TYR A 213 15.62 -14.11 -7.77
CA TYR A 213 16.15 -12.99 -8.55
C TYR A 213 17.42 -13.38 -9.34
N ALA A 214 18.25 -14.24 -8.76
CA ALA A 214 19.43 -14.78 -9.45
C ALA A 214 19.05 -15.62 -10.67
N SER A 215 17.96 -16.40 -10.61
CA SER A 215 17.50 -17.19 -11.77
C SER A 215 17.03 -16.33 -12.94
N PHE A 216 16.66 -15.07 -12.69
CA PHE A 216 16.37 -14.06 -13.72
C PHE A 216 17.62 -13.25 -14.14
N GLY A 217 18.79 -13.48 -13.52
CA GLY A 217 20.02 -12.71 -13.80
C GLY A 217 20.00 -11.27 -13.25
N VAL A 218 19.12 -10.96 -12.29
CA VAL A 218 18.90 -9.60 -11.80
C VAL A 218 19.03 -9.48 -10.27
N SER A 219 20.00 -10.16 -9.67
CA SER A 219 20.21 -10.15 -8.21
C SER A 219 20.32 -8.75 -7.62
N ASN A 220 20.81 -7.78 -8.38
CA ASN A 220 20.95 -6.37 -7.97
C ASN A 220 19.63 -5.59 -7.91
N GLN A 221 18.51 -6.18 -8.32
CA GLN A 221 17.18 -5.58 -8.22
C GLN A 221 16.46 -5.92 -6.91
N LEU A 222 17.05 -6.77 -6.08
CA LEU A 222 16.53 -7.13 -4.77
C LEU A 222 17.44 -6.61 -3.66
N GLU A 223 16.87 -5.88 -2.72
CA GLU A 223 17.56 -5.41 -1.52
C GLU A 223 16.79 -5.83 -0.25
N ASN A 224 17.50 -5.98 0.87
CA ASN A 224 16.91 -6.14 2.20
C ASN A 224 17.52 -5.13 3.17
N VAL A 225 16.65 -4.47 3.93
CA VAL A 225 17.03 -3.66 5.10
C VAL A 225 16.38 -4.28 6.32
N HIS A 226 17.22 -4.87 7.18
CA HIS A 226 16.79 -5.49 8.45
C HIS A 226 17.19 -4.61 9.63
N LEU A 227 16.23 -4.23 10.44
CA LEU A 227 16.39 -3.34 11.59
C LEU A 227 16.21 -4.15 12.88
N ALA A 228 17.23 -4.93 13.24
CA ALA A 228 17.20 -5.95 14.29
C ALA A 228 16.72 -5.45 15.67
N ASN A 229 16.95 -4.18 16.00
CA ASN A 229 16.59 -3.58 17.27
C ASN A 229 15.33 -2.71 17.22
N GLU A 230 14.60 -2.72 16.11
CA GLU A 230 13.38 -1.94 15.93
C GLU A 230 12.12 -2.79 16.10
N LYS A 231 11.02 -2.09 16.40
CA LYS A 231 9.70 -2.66 16.62
C LYS A 231 8.84 -2.59 15.37
N HIS A 232 7.76 -3.37 15.38
CA HIS A 232 6.76 -3.41 14.32
C HIS A 232 6.10 -2.05 14.09
N ASN A 233 6.62 -1.30 13.14
CA ASN A 233 6.10 0.01 12.70
C ASN A 233 6.65 0.36 11.31
N TYR A 234 6.22 1.52 10.78
CA TYR A 234 6.86 2.14 9.62
C TYR A 234 7.55 3.44 10.05
N GLY A 235 8.43 3.31 11.06
CA GLY A 235 9.19 4.38 11.67
C GLY A 235 10.19 5.04 10.71
N TYR A 236 10.93 6.04 11.22
CA TYR A 236 11.81 6.86 10.40
C TYR A 236 12.89 6.06 9.66
N SER A 237 13.57 5.13 10.33
CA SER A 237 14.64 4.32 9.70
C SER A 237 14.12 3.51 8.51
N LYS A 238 12.92 2.93 8.64
CA LYS A 238 12.24 2.18 7.58
C LYS A 238 11.81 3.12 6.43
N ARG A 239 11.30 4.32 6.77
CA ARG A 239 10.96 5.34 5.75
C ARG A 239 12.19 5.80 4.99
N LYS A 240 13.29 6.06 5.70
CA LYS A 240 14.57 6.45 5.09
C LYS A 240 15.06 5.44 4.05
N ALA A 241 15.01 4.15 4.39
CA ALA A 241 15.35 3.07 3.45
C ALA A 241 14.43 3.06 2.22
N ALA A 242 13.11 3.19 2.45
CA ALA A 242 12.13 3.24 1.36
C ALA A 242 12.31 4.48 0.47
N TYR A 243 12.63 5.64 1.03
CA TYR A 243 12.91 6.86 0.27
C TYR A 243 14.10 6.69 -0.67
N ALA A 244 15.21 6.18 -0.15
CA ALA A 244 16.42 5.93 -0.94
C ALA A 244 16.13 4.99 -2.13
N PHE A 245 15.40 3.92 -1.88
CA PHE A 245 15.05 2.94 -2.91
C PHE A 245 14.10 3.52 -3.98
N PHE A 246 13.07 4.26 -3.58
CA PHE A 246 12.18 4.93 -4.53
C PHE A 246 12.89 6.01 -5.34
N ILE A 247 13.73 6.85 -4.71
CA ILE A 247 14.52 7.87 -5.41
C ILE A 247 15.35 7.21 -6.51
N LYS A 248 16.06 6.13 -6.19
CA LYS A 248 16.89 5.36 -7.13
C LYS A 248 16.08 4.77 -8.27
N HIS A 249 15.04 3.98 -7.96
CA HIS A 249 14.37 3.14 -8.95
C HIS A 249 13.22 3.83 -9.68
N LEU A 250 12.57 4.83 -9.08
CA LEU A 250 11.57 5.67 -9.74
C LEU A 250 12.18 6.96 -10.33
N LYS A 251 13.51 7.15 -10.21
CA LYS A 251 14.20 8.35 -10.69
C LYS A 251 13.54 9.63 -10.18
N LEU A 252 13.29 9.68 -8.87
CA LEU A 252 12.77 10.88 -8.23
C LEU A 252 13.89 11.92 -8.12
N ASP A 253 13.50 13.18 -7.92
CA ASP A 253 14.46 14.26 -7.83
C ASP A 253 15.39 14.10 -6.63
N SER A 254 16.67 13.84 -6.94
CA SER A 254 17.76 13.80 -5.96
C SER A 254 18.50 15.13 -5.85
N SER A 255 18.25 16.10 -6.74
CA SER A 255 18.96 17.38 -6.77
C SER A 255 18.64 18.26 -5.55
N LYS A 256 17.52 17.99 -4.88
CA LYS A 256 17.17 18.55 -3.58
C LYS A 256 17.85 17.83 -2.41
N ALA A 257 18.68 16.86 -2.68
CA ALA A 257 19.48 16.12 -1.72
C ALA A 257 20.97 16.45 -2.00
N LEU A 258 21.51 17.35 -1.23
CA LEU A 258 22.95 17.59 -1.17
C LEU A 258 23.66 16.27 -0.78
N ASN A 259 24.39 15.62 -1.68
CA ASN A 259 25.35 14.51 -1.53
C ASN A 259 25.10 13.39 -0.49
N VAL A 260 24.17 13.56 0.43
CA VAL A 260 23.53 12.59 1.30
C VAL A 260 22.05 12.72 0.99
N ILE A 261 21.34 11.63 0.77
CA ILE A 261 19.87 11.67 0.61
C ILE A 261 19.32 12.36 1.85
N ASP A 262 19.02 13.66 1.72
CA ASP A 262 18.40 14.43 2.78
C ASP A 262 16.97 13.87 2.97
N THR A 263 16.80 13.12 4.05
CA THR A 263 15.54 12.53 4.45
C THR A 263 14.86 13.32 5.56
N ASP A 264 15.25 14.61 5.73
CA ASP A 264 14.63 15.48 6.71
C ASP A 264 13.14 15.67 6.39
N GLU A 265 12.32 15.33 7.36
CA GLU A 265 10.87 15.43 7.31
C GLU A 265 10.33 16.69 8.04
N ASN A 266 11.20 17.55 8.60
CA ASN A 266 10.81 18.70 9.42
C ASN A 266 10.01 19.77 8.66
N PHE A 267 10.10 19.80 7.33
CA PHE A 267 9.29 20.72 6.52
C PHE A 267 7.82 20.31 6.42
N ILE A 268 7.45 19.10 6.87
CA ILE A 268 6.13 18.51 6.70
C ILE A 268 5.23 18.89 7.87
N GLN A 269 4.12 19.52 7.56
CA GLN A 269 3.06 19.79 8.51
C GLN A 269 2.06 18.65 8.56
N ILE A 270 1.89 18.04 9.73
CA ILE A 270 0.84 17.04 9.96
C ILE A 270 -0.53 17.71 9.99
N LEU A 271 -1.46 17.16 9.22
CA LEU A 271 -2.85 17.63 9.15
C LEU A 271 -3.73 16.80 10.10
N SER A 272 -4.69 17.47 10.75
CA SER A 272 -5.67 16.77 11.57
C SER A 272 -6.58 15.86 10.72
N PRO A 273 -7.18 14.81 11.33
CA PRO A 273 -8.11 13.93 10.63
C PRO A 273 -9.26 14.68 9.94
N GLU A 274 -9.78 15.75 10.55
CA GLU A 274 -10.88 16.56 9.99
C GLU A 274 -10.48 17.21 8.67
N ARG A 275 -9.21 17.63 8.55
CA ARG A 275 -8.69 18.22 7.31
C ARG A 275 -8.44 17.19 6.21
N LEU A 276 -8.25 15.92 6.58
CA LEU A 276 -7.96 14.82 5.67
C LEU A 276 -9.20 14.02 5.26
N ARG A 277 -10.32 14.15 5.98
CA ARG A 277 -11.56 13.46 5.65
C ARG A 277 -12.09 13.88 4.29
N VAL A 278 -12.52 12.88 3.52
CA VAL A 278 -13.13 13.04 2.19
C VAL A 278 -14.59 13.43 2.34
N PHE A 279 -15.34 12.66 3.16
CA PHE A 279 -16.75 12.91 3.40
C PHE A 279 -16.96 13.71 4.69
N ASN A 280 -17.89 14.64 4.64
CA ASN A 280 -18.30 15.48 5.78
C ASN A 280 -19.75 15.97 5.57
N LYS A 281 -20.26 16.83 6.48
CA LYS A 281 -21.63 17.34 6.40
C LYS A 281 -21.92 18.13 5.09
N LYS A 282 -20.89 18.80 4.52
CA LYS A 282 -21.04 19.59 3.27
C LYS A 282 -20.86 18.71 2.03
N THR A 283 -20.09 17.66 2.14
CA THR A 283 -19.80 16.69 1.08
C THR A 283 -20.07 15.28 1.59
N PRO A 284 -21.33 14.90 1.77
CA PRO A 284 -21.69 13.58 2.26
C PRO A 284 -21.33 12.50 1.23
N ARG A 285 -21.29 11.24 1.66
CA ARG A 285 -21.18 10.12 0.74
C ARG A 285 -22.37 10.15 -0.22
N PRO A 286 -22.17 9.80 -1.52
CA PRO A 286 -23.26 9.81 -2.50
C PRO A 286 -24.46 8.99 -2.07
N ILE A 287 -25.66 9.43 -2.41
CA ILE A 287 -26.92 8.82 -1.97
C ILE A 287 -27.11 7.38 -2.47
N ASN A 288 -26.48 7.04 -3.59
CA ASN A 288 -26.47 5.69 -4.17
C ASN A 288 -25.40 4.77 -3.57
N ALA A 289 -24.73 5.19 -2.50
CA ALA A 289 -23.71 4.37 -1.86
C ALA A 289 -24.32 3.15 -1.20
N LEU A 290 -23.69 1.98 -1.40
CA LEU A 290 -23.97 0.77 -0.65
C LEU A 290 -23.65 1.03 0.83
N ASN A 291 -24.56 0.62 1.73
CA ASN A 291 -24.48 1.05 3.13
C ASN A 291 -24.09 -0.07 4.11
N ASN A 292 -24.06 -1.32 3.64
CA ASN A 292 -23.78 -2.46 4.51
C ASN A 292 -23.24 -3.66 3.69
N GLU A 293 -22.75 -4.66 4.42
CA GLU A 293 -22.16 -5.88 3.83
C GLU A 293 -23.15 -6.67 2.96
N LEU A 294 -24.42 -6.70 3.33
CA LEU A 294 -25.43 -7.46 2.58
C LEU A 294 -25.60 -6.85 1.18
N GLU A 295 -25.73 -5.53 1.08
CA GLU A 295 -25.82 -4.83 -0.21
C GLU A 295 -24.57 -5.06 -1.07
N VAL A 296 -23.38 -5.03 -0.46
CA VAL A 296 -22.11 -5.31 -1.16
C VAL A 296 -22.07 -6.76 -1.66
N MET A 297 -22.45 -7.74 -0.83
CA MET A 297 -22.46 -9.15 -1.21
C MET A 297 -23.46 -9.42 -2.32
N GLN A 298 -24.65 -8.81 -2.24
CA GLN A 298 -25.67 -8.92 -3.29
C GLN A 298 -25.20 -8.32 -4.61
N PHE A 299 -24.60 -7.13 -4.56
CA PHE A 299 -24.03 -6.49 -5.74
C PHE A 299 -22.98 -7.37 -6.42
N LEU A 300 -22.07 -7.93 -5.64
CA LEU A 300 -21.02 -8.83 -6.13
C LEU A 300 -21.52 -10.24 -6.49
N LYS A 301 -22.81 -10.52 -6.28
CA LYS A 301 -23.44 -11.85 -6.50
C LYS A 301 -22.73 -12.98 -5.73
N PHE A 302 -22.16 -12.68 -4.57
CA PHE A 302 -21.63 -13.71 -3.70
C PHE A 302 -22.78 -14.54 -3.09
N PRO A 303 -22.62 -15.87 -2.99
CA PRO A 303 -23.63 -16.73 -2.36
C PRO A 303 -23.85 -16.33 -0.91
N THR A 304 -25.02 -15.80 -0.58
CA THR A 304 -25.38 -15.38 0.80
C THR A 304 -25.66 -16.59 1.70
N HIS A 305 -25.92 -17.76 1.14
CA HIS A 305 -26.32 -18.97 1.88
C HIS A 305 -25.17 -19.90 2.29
N LYS A 306 -23.98 -19.69 1.77
CA LYS A 306 -22.77 -20.32 2.30
C LYS A 306 -21.95 -19.24 2.95
N SER A 307 -21.94 -19.22 4.30
CA SER A 307 -20.92 -18.42 5.00
C SER A 307 -19.60 -18.70 4.33
N PRO A 308 -18.85 -17.69 3.86
CA PRO A 308 -17.50 -17.91 3.35
C PRO A 308 -16.62 -18.67 4.36
N TYR A 309 -16.95 -18.60 5.66
CA TYR A 309 -16.37 -19.46 6.70
C TYR A 309 -16.53 -20.95 6.44
N ASN A 310 -17.54 -21.41 5.71
CA ASN A 310 -17.70 -22.83 5.39
C ASN A 310 -16.81 -23.28 4.22
N TYR A 311 -16.32 -22.36 3.40
CA TYR A 311 -15.22 -22.63 2.45
C TYR A 311 -13.88 -22.81 3.15
N TYR A 312 -13.74 -22.35 4.39
CA TYR A 312 -12.49 -22.33 5.16
C TYR A 312 -12.43 -23.41 6.24
N LYS A 313 -13.45 -24.27 6.36
CA LYS A 313 -13.53 -25.33 7.39
C LYS A 313 -13.23 -26.74 6.90
N ASN A 314 -13.03 -26.93 5.59
CA ASN A 314 -12.66 -28.23 5.03
C ASN A 314 -11.18 -28.23 4.63
#